data_f438b78b5c72fc1111e9124cfb4d01e3
#
_entry.id   f438b78b5c72fc1111e9124cfb4d01e3
#
_cell.length_a   1.000
_cell.length_b   1.000
_cell.length_c   1.000
_cell.angle_alpha   90.00
_cell.angle_beta   90.00
_cell.angle_gamma   90.00
#
_symmetry.space_group_name_H-M   'P 1'
#
loop_
_entity.id
_entity.type
_entity.pdbx_description
1 polymer ?
#
loop_
_entity_poly.entity_id
_entity_poly.type
_entity_poly.pdbx_seq_one_letter_code
_entity_poly.pdbx_strand_id
1 'polypeptide(L)'
;ARVCIPVEEDFSRAFVLKHKVKLFKNKDDSSYISGRPGDIMVLPNDDRNEAYMISKTEFEKTHIAKGEEENRKKAVVFDLDGTLLYTLEDLKNATNYALKQNGMPERTLDEVRRFVGNGVKLLMERAVPDGADNPKFEKTFSDFKEYYEAHCNDNTAPYDGIMELLKELKLNGIKLAIVSNKLDPAVKELNQLYFKEYMTSAVGEMEEEGIRKKPAPDMVQKALKELQVSADEAIYVGDSDVDIATAKNSGLECVSVTWGFRDVEFLDRKS
;
A
#
# COMPACT_ATOMS: atom_id res chain seq x y z
N ALA A 1 18.89 27.47 9.42
CA ALA A 1 19.33 26.75 8.22
C ALA A 1 19.12 25.26 8.47
N ARG A 2 18.48 24.56 7.56
CA ARG A 2 18.43 23.11 7.57
C ARG A 2 19.63 22.57 6.80
N VAL A 3 20.30 21.54 7.29
CA VAL A 3 21.32 20.81 6.55
C VAL A 3 20.58 19.86 5.64
N CYS A 4 20.83 19.91 4.33
CA CYS A 4 20.24 19.02 3.34
C CYS A 4 21.34 18.18 2.70
N ILE A 5 21.00 16.94 2.34
CA ILE A 5 21.90 16.01 1.68
C ILE A 5 21.40 15.87 0.24
N PRO A 6 22.23 16.09 -0.79
CA PRO A 6 21.91 15.67 -2.15
C PRO A 6 21.79 14.16 -2.24
N VAL A 7 21.05 13.65 -3.21
CA VAL A 7 20.88 12.19 -3.43
C VAL A 7 22.22 11.47 -3.74
N GLU A 8 23.29 12.21 -3.96
CA GLU A 8 24.68 11.72 -4.23
C GLU A 8 25.67 12.10 -3.12
N GLU A 9 25.36 11.85 -1.86
CA GLU A 9 26.25 11.86 -0.67
C GLU A 9 27.03 13.16 -0.33
N ASP A 10 26.74 14.32 -0.91
CA ASP A 10 27.34 15.60 -0.52
C ASP A 10 26.48 16.40 0.46
N PHE A 11 27.08 16.86 1.56
CA PHE A 11 26.38 17.69 2.55
C PHE A 11 26.26 19.14 2.08
N SER A 12 25.06 19.67 2.02
CA SER A 12 24.78 21.05 1.63
C SER A 12 23.92 21.75 2.67
N ARG A 13 24.12 23.07 2.80
CA ARG A 13 23.15 23.91 3.53
C ARG A 13 22.20 24.56 2.53
N ALA A 14 20.91 24.57 2.87
CA ALA A 14 19.89 25.20 2.05
C ALA A 14 19.13 26.28 2.81
N PHE A 15 18.80 27.35 2.13
CA PHE A 15 18.10 28.51 2.67
C PHE A 15 16.93 28.88 1.75
N VAL A 16 15.70 28.82 2.29
CA VAL A 16 14.54 29.35 1.56
C VAL A 16 14.61 30.86 1.53
N LEU A 17 14.57 31.45 0.34
CA LEU A 17 14.61 32.88 0.17
C LEU A 17 13.27 33.52 0.56
N LYS A 18 13.33 34.49 1.48
CA LYS A 18 12.16 35.31 1.86
C LYS A 18 11.99 36.55 0.97
N HIS A 19 13.07 36.97 0.32
CA HIS A 19 13.13 38.15 -0.51
C HIS A 19 13.88 37.87 -1.81
N LYS A 20 13.74 38.74 -2.83
CA LYS A 20 14.54 38.68 -4.04
C LYS A 20 16.01 38.94 -3.68
N VAL A 21 16.90 38.03 -4.07
CA VAL A 21 18.34 38.04 -3.74
C VAL A 21 19.15 38.04 -5.01
N LYS A 22 20.27 38.79 -4.99
CA LYS A 22 21.37 38.68 -5.94
C LYS A 22 22.61 38.26 -5.18
N LEU A 23 23.22 37.15 -5.57
CA LEU A 23 24.46 36.66 -4.97
C LEU A 23 25.62 36.90 -5.96
N PHE A 24 26.57 37.70 -5.58
CA PHE A 24 27.83 37.91 -6.33
C PHE A 24 28.86 36.94 -5.79
N LYS A 25 29.48 36.14 -6.64
CA LYS A 25 30.49 35.16 -6.24
C LYS A 25 31.81 35.82 -5.85
N ASN A 26 32.20 36.92 -6.56
CA ASN A 26 33.37 37.72 -6.27
C ASN A 26 33.01 39.22 -6.26
N LYS A 27 33.81 40.01 -5.54
CA LYS A 27 33.64 41.48 -5.46
C LYS A 27 33.80 42.20 -6.79
N ASP A 28 34.59 41.64 -7.68
CA ASP A 28 34.95 42.24 -8.98
C ASP A 28 34.21 41.61 -10.16
N ASP A 29 33.30 40.69 -9.89
CA ASP A 29 32.49 40.00 -10.91
C ASP A 29 31.18 40.74 -11.12
N SER A 30 30.87 41.11 -12.37
CA SER A 30 29.61 41.67 -12.78
C SER A 30 28.50 40.60 -12.89
N SER A 31 28.90 39.32 -12.85
CA SER A 31 27.98 38.18 -12.86
C SER A 31 27.38 37.92 -11.48
N TYR A 32 26.10 37.62 -11.45
CA TYR A 32 25.43 37.23 -10.21
C TYR A 32 24.40 36.14 -10.47
N ILE A 33 24.16 35.35 -9.45
CA ILE A 33 23.02 34.41 -9.40
C ILE A 33 21.85 35.15 -8.75
N SER A 34 20.64 35.05 -9.30
CA SER A 34 19.45 35.67 -8.71
C SER A 34 18.42 34.64 -8.31
N GLY A 35 17.83 34.82 -7.12
CA GLY A 35 16.71 34.03 -6.63
C GLY A 35 15.49 34.89 -6.33
N ARG A 36 14.30 34.33 -6.45
CA ARG A 36 12.99 34.91 -6.11
C ARG A 36 12.54 34.44 -4.73
N PRO A 37 11.58 35.12 -4.10
CA PRO A 37 10.96 34.56 -2.89
C PRO A 37 10.40 33.16 -3.15
N GLY A 38 10.72 32.20 -2.30
CA GLY A 38 10.37 30.80 -2.45
C GLY A 38 11.42 29.92 -3.11
N ASP A 39 12.37 30.48 -3.88
CA ASP A 39 13.53 29.74 -4.37
C ASP A 39 14.44 29.33 -3.20
N ILE A 40 15.27 28.33 -3.43
CA ILE A 40 16.20 27.80 -2.45
C ILE A 40 17.62 28.08 -2.90
N MET A 41 18.40 28.70 -2.03
CA MET A 41 19.84 28.87 -2.18
C MET A 41 20.54 27.66 -1.53
N VAL A 42 21.33 26.95 -2.29
CA VAL A 42 22.10 25.80 -1.83
C VAL A 42 23.57 26.17 -1.74
N LEU A 43 24.21 25.77 -0.64
CA LEU A 43 25.64 25.93 -0.38
C LEU A 43 26.27 24.53 -0.24
N PRO A 44 26.81 23.95 -1.31
CA PRO A 44 27.53 22.69 -1.24
C PRO A 44 28.73 22.80 -0.29
N ASN A 45 28.92 21.83 0.59
CA ASN A 45 30.05 21.76 1.53
C ASN A 45 30.38 23.08 2.28
N ASP A 46 29.35 23.92 2.51
CA ASP A 46 29.49 25.27 3.09
C ASP A 46 30.33 26.25 2.25
N ASP A 47 30.67 25.91 1.02
CA ASP A 47 31.44 26.82 0.12
C ASP A 47 30.48 27.83 -0.55
N ARG A 48 30.69 29.11 -0.25
CA ARG A 48 29.94 30.22 -0.86
C ARG A 48 30.22 30.41 -2.34
N ASN A 49 31.37 29.96 -2.82
CA ASN A 49 31.76 30.10 -4.24
C ASN A 49 31.02 29.09 -5.12
N GLU A 50 30.54 28.00 -4.53
CA GLU A 50 29.74 26.95 -5.19
C GLU A 50 28.26 27.17 -5.06
N ALA A 51 27.82 28.25 -4.40
CA ALA A 51 26.39 28.51 -4.19
C ALA A 51 25.60 28.59 -5.49
N TYR A 52 24.43 27.98 -5.50
CA TYR A 52 23.49 28.04 -6.60
C TYR A 52 22.05 28.24 -6.12
N MET A 53 21.18 28.66 -7.05
CA MET A 53 19.75 28.85 -6.78
C MET A 53 18.94 27.84 -7.56
N ILE A 54 17.97 27.22 -6.91
CA ILE A 54 17.06 26.29 -7.55
C ILE A 54 15.62 26.56 -7.11
N SER A 55 14.65 26.19 -7.92
CA SER A 55 13.25 26.28 -7.52
C SER A 55 12.95 25.33 -6.39
N LYS A 56 11.93 25.65 -5.58
CA LYS A 56 11.48 24.75 -4.49
C LYS A 56 11.14 23.37 -5.02
N THR A 57 10.44 23.28 -6.15
CA THR A 57 10.06 22.02 -6.79
C THR A 57 11.26 21.19 -7.24
N GLU A 58 12.30 21.82 -7.72
CA GLU A 58 13.54 21.14 -8.15
C GLU A 58 14.38 20.70 -6.95
N PHE A 59 14.43 21.53 -5.90
CA PHE A 59 15.08 21.17 -4.65
C PHE A 59 14.43 19.93 -4.00
N GLU A 60 13.11 19.88 -3.92
CA GLU A 60 12.35 18.75 -3.36
C GLU A 60 12.56 17.44 -4.14
N LYS A 61 12.96 17.52 -5.41
CA LYS A 61 13.30 16.34 -6.22
C LYS A 61 14.74 15.85 -6.01
N THR A 62 15.65 16.73 -5.68
CA THR A 62 17.10 16.46 -5.69
C THR A 62 17.75 16.51 -4.31
N HIS A 63 17.05 17.00 -3.28
CA HIS A 63 17.61 17.18 -1.93
C HIS A 63 16.63 16.72 -0.86
N ILE A 64 17.16 16.10 0.17
CA ILE A 64 16.42 15.65 1.36
C ILE A 64 17.00 16.37 2.58
N ALA A 65 16.16 16.91 3.47
CA ALA A 65 16.64 17.53 4.70
C ALA A 65 17.24 16.45 5.63
N LYS A 66 18.42 16.75 6.20
CA LYS A 66 19.06 15.86 7.16
C LYS A 66 18.12 15.64 8.36
N GLY A 67 17.78 14.40 8.66
CA GLY A 67 16.77 13.99 9.64
C GLY A 67 15.42 13.61 9.00
N GLU A 68 15.13 14.02 7.75
CA GLU A 68 13.98 13.49 7.01
C GLU A 68 14.34 12.14 6.34
N GLU A 69 15.61 11.90 6.07
CA GLU A 69 16.11 10.63 5.55
C GLU A 69 15.99 9.51 6.59
N GLU A 70 16.20 9.82 7.87
CA GLU A 70 16.03 8.87 8.98
C GLU A 70 14.56 8.46 9.19
N ASN A 71 13.60 9.30 8.76
CA ASN A 71 12.16 9.05 8.85
C ASN A 71 11.51 8.69 7.51
N ARG A 72 12.30 8.54 6.43
CA ARG A 72 11.75 8.20 5.12
C ARG A 72 11.26 6.76 5.12
N LYS A 73 10.00 6.59 4.73
CA LYS A 73 9.45 5.24 4.55
C LYS A 73 10.17 4.54 3.39
N LYS A 74 10.59 3.31 3.63
CA LYS A 74 11.35 2.46 2.70
C LYS A 74 10.50 1.36 2.09
N ALA A 75 9.31 1.12 2.64
CA ALA A 75 8.42 0.07 2.18
C ALA A 75 6.95 0.44 2.29
N VAL A 76 6.14 -0.18 1.41
CA VAL A 76 4.69 -0.18 1.48
C VAL A 76 4.20 -1.62 1.48
N VAL A 77 3.34 -1.93 2.45
CA VAL A 77 2.62 -3.20 2.55
C VAL A 77 1.17 -2.94 2.14
N PHE A 78 0.71 -3.60 1.11
CA PHE A 78 -0.64 -3.46 0.58
C PHE A 78 -1.52 -4.64 0.96
N ASP A 79 -2.79 -4.40 1.26
CA ASP A 79 -3.82 -5.40 1.07
C ASP A 79 -4.05 -5.65 -0.43
N LEU A 80 -4.73 -6.75 -0.77
CA LEU A 80 -4.97 -7.15 -2.15
C LEU A 80 -6.41 -6.83 -2.58
N ASP A 81 -7.39 -7.50 -1.96
CA ASP A 81 -8.80 -7.46 -2.36
C ASP A 81 -9.47 -6.14 -1.90
N GLY A 82 -9.88 -5.29 -2.84
CA GLY A 82 -10.43 -3.96 -2.54
C GLY A 82 -9.37 -2.85 -2.44
N THR A 83 -8.09 -3.20 -2.44
CA THR A 83 -6.99 -2.23 -2.38
C THR A 83 -6.22 -2.17 -3.70
N LEU A 84 -5.57 -3.26 -4.12
CA LEU A 84 -4.86 -3.36 -5.39
C LEU A 84 -5.76 -3.90 -6.51
N LEU A 85 -6.61 -4.87 -6.19
CA LEU A 85 -7.48 -5.56 -7.15
C LEU A 85 -8.96 -5.38 -6.79
N TYR A 86 -9.77 -5.12 -7.82
CA TYR A 86 -11.21 -5.26 -7.76
C TYR A 86 -11.56 -6.74 -7.97
N THR A 87 -11.92 -7.44 -6.91
CA THR A 87 -12.17 -8.90 -6.91
C THR A 87 -13.62 -9.25 -6.58
N LEU A 88 -14.47 -8.24 -6.37
CA LEU A 88 -15.81 -8.43 -5.79
C LEU A 88 -16.75 -9.24 -6.69
N GLU A 89 -16.65 -9.06 -8.02
CA GLU A 89 -17.51 -9.81 -8.97
C GLU A 89 -17.21 -11.31 -8.93
N ASP A 90 -15.94 -11.70 -8.89
CA ASP A 90 -15.57 -13.11 -8.84
C ASP A 90 -15.94 -13.75 -7.51
N LEU A 91 -15.78 -13.02 -6.40
CA LEU A 91 -16.25 -13.45 -5.08
C LEU A 91 -17.78 -13.65 -5.05
N LYS A 92 -18.55 -12.71 -5.64
CA LYS A 92 -20.01 -12.83 -5.76
C LYS A 92 -20.41 -14.03 -6.61
N ASN A 93 -19.75 -14.20 -7.76
CA ASN A 93 -20.08 -15.29 -8.69
C ASN A 93 -19.81 -16.65 -8.05
N ALA A 94 -18.67 -16.82 -7.35
CA ALA A 94 -18.33 -18.04 -6.63
C ALA A 94 -19.31 -18.31 -5.45
N THR A 95 -19.64 -17.28 -4.69
CA THR A 95 -20.62 -17.37 -3.60
C THR A 95 -21.96 -17.84 -4.14
N ASN A 96 -22.47 -17.23 -5.20
CA ASN A 96 -23.77 -17.54 -5.76
C ASN A 96 -23.79 -18.89 -6.48
N TYR A 97 -22.69 -19.29 -7.12
CA TYR A 97 -22.55 -20.65 -7.64
C TYR A 97 -22.74 -21.68 -6.52
N ALA A 98 -22.00 -21.55 -5.42
CA ALA A 98 -22.06 -22.50 -4.32
C ALA A 98 -23.44 -22.53 -3.64
N LEU A 99 -24.06 -21.37 -3.41
CA LEU A 99 -25.41 -21.27 -2.86
C LEU A 99 -26.45 -21.97 -3.76
N LYS A 100 -26.41 -21.70 -5.05
CA LYS A 100 -27.32 -22.27 -6.04
C LYS A 100 -27.20 -23.79 -6.14
N GLN A 101 -25.96 -24.35 -6.14
CA GLN A 101 -25.73 -25.80 -6.15
C GLN A 101 -26.35 -26.49 -4.94
N ASN A 102 -26.48 -25.81 -3.83
CA ASN A 102 -27.04 -26.33 -2.58
C ASN A 102 -28.50 -25.93 -2.32
N GLY A 103 -29.17 -25.29 -3.30
CA GLY A 103 -30.56 -24.88 -3.23
C GLY A 103 -30.86 -23.70 -2.29
N MET A 104 -29.87 -22.82 -2.12
CA MET A 104 -29.96 -21.63 -1.27
C MET A 104 -30.15 -20.35 -2.10
N PRO A 105 -30.71 -19.28 -1.54
CA PRO A 105 -30.93 -18.02 -2.24
C PRO A 105 -29.56 -17.35 -2.55
N GLU A 106 -29.47 -16.77 -3.75
CA GLU A 106 -28.31 -15.99 -4.18
C GLU A 106 -28.21 -14.66 -3.40
N ARG A 107 -26.98 -14.09 -3.34
CA ARG A 107 -26.67 -12.81 -2.70
C ARG A 107 -26.40 -11.75 -3.75
N THR A 108 -26.81 -10.53 -3.44
CA THR A 108 -26.50 -9.35 -4.25
C THR A 108 -25.03 -8.96 -4.10
N LEU A 109 -24.51 -8.17 -5.04
CA LEU A 109 -23.15 -7.64 -4.98
C LEU A 109 -22.90 -6.84 -3.69
N ASP A 110 -23.87 -6.04 -3.28
CA ASP A 110 -23.77 -5.21 -2.07
C ASP A 110 -23.78 -6.04 -0.78
N GLU A 111 -24.51 -7.15 -0.73
CA GLU A 111 -24.42 -8.10 0.38
C GLU A 111 -23.04 -8.74 0.45
N VAL A 112 -22.52 -9.25 -0.69
CA VAL A 112 -21.21 -9.87 -0.73
C VAL A 112 -20.12 -8.85 -0.36
N ARG A 113 -20.21 -7.61 -0.83
CA ARG A 113 -19.31 -6.51 -0.45
C ARG A 113 -19.22 -6.33 1.08
N ARG A 114 -20.35 -6.42 1.77
CA ARG A 114 -20.38 -6.32 3.24
C ARG A 114 -19.82 -7.55 3.95
N PHE A 115 -19.83 -8.70 3.31
CA PHE A 115 -19.37 -9.97 3.89
C PHE A 115 -17.85 -10.15 3.80
N VAL A 116 -17.20 -9.52 2.82
CA VAL A 116 -15.76 -9.62 2.55
C VAL A 116 -14.91 -8.93 3.63
N GLY A 117 -13.63 -9.31 3.74
CA GLY A 117 -12.60 -8.66 4.55
C GLY A 117 -11.96 -9.55 5.63
N ASN A 118 -12.63 -10.62 6.05
CA ASN A 118 -12.14 -11.49 7.14
C ASN A 118 -11.86 -12.93 6.68
N GLY A 119 -11.53 -13.11 5.38
CA GLY A 119 -11.31 -14.40 4.75
C GLY A 119 -12.59 -15.05 4.23
N VAL A 120 -12.40 -16.04 3.35
CA VAL A 120 -13.50 -16.65 2.58
C VAL A 120 -14.44 -17.53 3.44
N LYS A 121 -13.93 -18.07 4.55
CA LYS A 121 -14.80 -18.87 5.44
C LYS A 121 -15.86 -17.99 6.07
N LEU A 122 -15.49 -16.82 6.62
CA LEU A 122 -16.44 -15.91 7.24
C LEU A 122 -17.37 -15.25 6.21
N LEU A 123 -16.89 -15.01 4.98
CA LEU A 123 -17.75 -14.62 3.87
C LEU A 123 -18.86 -15.64 3.67
N MET A 124 -18.52 -16.92 3.58
CA MET A 124 -19.51 -17.97 3.38
C MET A 124 -20.42 -18.20 4.59
N GLU A 125 -19.90 -18.07 5.82
CA GLU A 125 -20.75 -18.09 7.05
C GLU A 125 -21.80 -16.98 7.03
N ARG A 126 -21.50 -15.81 6.48
CA ARG A 126 -22.46 -14.69 6.33
C ARG A 126 -23.41 -14.86 5.15
N ALA A 127 -22.97 -15.55 4.10
CA ALA A 127 -23.74 -15.75 2.88
C ALA A 127 -24.76 -16.90 3.00
N VAL A 128 -24.37 -17.98 3.66
CA VAL A 128 -25.22 -19.16 3.86
C VAL A 128 -26.31 -18.86 4.89
N PRO A 129 -27.61 -19.17 4.65
CA PRO A 129 -28.63 -19.08 5.66
C PRO A 129 -28.26 -19.92 6.90
N ASP A 130 -28.47 -19.38 8.10
CA ASP A 130 -28.10 -19.97 9.39
C ASP A 130 -26.55 -20.15 9.57
N GLY A 131 -25.75 -19.64 8.65
CA GLY A 131 -24.31 -19.61 8.75
C GLY A 131 -23.65 -21.00 8.87
N ALA A 132 -22.70 -21.13 9.80
CA ALA A 132 -22.00 -22.40 10.07
C ALA A 132 -22.90 -23.50 10.67
N ASP A 133 -24.07 -23.14 11.23
CA ASP A 133 -25.05 -24.10 11.79
C ASP A 133 -25.88 -24.78 10.69
N ASN A 134 -25.79 -24.30 9.44
CA ASN A 134 -26.49 -24.93 8.33
C ASN A 134 -25.91 -26.32 8.04
N PRO A 135 -26.68 -27.39 8.01
CA PRO A 135 -26.17 -28.75 7.77
C PRO A 135 -25.46 -28.93 6.41
N LYS A 136 -25.68 -28.01 5.47
CA LYS A 136 -25.00 -28.00 4.16
C LYS A 136 -23.82 -27.05 4.10
N PHE A 137 -23.45 -26.39 5.21
CA PHE A 137 -22.40 -25.36 5.20
C PHE A 137 -21.08 -25.87 4.64
N GLU A 138 -20.58 -26.98 5.17
CA GLU A 138 -19.29 -27.56 4.77
C GLU A 138 -19.25 -27.92 3.27
N LYS A 139 -20.36 -28.48 2.76
CA LYS A 139 -20.48 -28.77 1.33
C LYS A 139 -20.48 -27.48 0.50
N THR A 140 -21.30 -26.49 0.89
CA THR A 140 -21.41 -25.22 0.19
C THR A 140 -20.06 -24.49 0.19
N PHE A 141 -19.33 -24.53 1.29
CA PHE A 141 -18.00 -23.93 1.38
C PHE A 141 -16.97 -24.70 0.51
N SER A 142 -17.07 -26.01 0.41
CA SER A 142 -16.25 -26.79 -0.51
C SER A 142 -16.52 -26.42 -1.98
N ASP A 143 -17.81 -26.35 -2.36
CA ASP A 143 -18.22 -25.97 -3.72
C ASP A 143 -17.75 -24.53 -4.06
N PHE A 144 -17.78 -23.62 -3.08
CA PHE A 144 -17.23 -22.27 -3.22
C PHE A 144 -15.73 -22.30 -3.51
N LYS A 145 -14.95 -23.03 -2.72
CA LYS A 145 -13.49 -23.09 -2.86
C LYS A 145 -13.09 -23.63 -4.24
N GLU A 146 -13.70 -24.75 -4.65
CA GLU A 146 -13.42 -25.38 -5.94
C GLU A 146 -13.75 -24.44 -7.11
N TYR A 147 -14.90 -23.80 -7.08
CA TYR A 147 -15.28 -22.84 -8.12
C TYR A 147 -14.40 -21.60 -8.11
N TYR A 148 -14.14 -21.02 -6.93
CA TYR A 148 -13.34 -19.81 -6.80
C TYR A 148 -11.90 -20.01 -7.23
N GLU A 149 -11.29 -21.15 -6.93
CA GLU A 149 -9.94 -21.49 -7.38
C GLU A 149 -9.84 -21.48 -8.93
N ALA A 150 -10.86 -21.96 -9.63
CA ALA A 150 -10.89 -21.97 -11.10
C ALA A 150 -11.26 -20.61 -11.73
N HIS A 151 -11.96 -19.73 -10.99
CA HIS A 151 -12.63 -18.54 -11.54
C HIS A 151 -12.30 -17.23 -10.78
N CYS A 152 -11.27 -17.22 -9.94
CA CYS A 152 -10.91 -16.05 -9.13
C CYS A 152 -10.32 -14.87 -9.91
N ASN A 153 -10.18 -15.03 -11.22
CA ASN A 153 -9.58 -14.04 -12.11
C ASN A 153 -10.38 -13.81 -13.41
N ASP A 154 -11.66 -14.18 -13.43
CA ASP A 154 -12.50 -13.98 -14.63
C ASP A 154 -12.88 -12.50 -14.82
N ASN A 155 -13.11 -11.77 -13.73
CA ASN A 155 -13.48 -10.35 -13.71
C ASN A 155 -12.53 -9.51 -12.84
N THR A 156 -11.53 -10.13 -12.21
CA THR A 156 -10.56 -9.46 -11.36
C THR A 156 -9.61 -8.60 -12.20
N ALA A 157 -9.38 -7.36 -11.77
CA ALA A 157 -8.44 -6.44 -12.41
C ALA A 157 -7.85 -5.45 -11.39
N PRO A 158 -6.65 -4.90 -11.63
CA PRO A 158 -6.14 -3.78 -10.87
C PRO A 158 -7.10 -2.56 -10.94
N TYR A 159 -7.24 -1.84 -9.82
CA TYR A 159 -7.93 -0.55 -9.87
C TYR A 159 -7.16 0.45 -10.75
N ASP A 160 -7.89 1.42 -11.30
CA ASP A 160 -7.30 2.49 -12.11
C ASP A 160 -6.18 3.21 -11.35
N GLY A 161 -5.03 3.40 -12.01
CA GLY A 161 -3.86 4.08 -11.44
C GLY A 161 -2.96 3.22 -10.55
N ILE A 162 -3.33 1.98 -10.20
CA ILE A 162 -2.51 1.09 -9.36
C ILE A 162 -1.19 0.75 -10.04
N MET A 163 -1.21 0.41 -11.31
CA MET A 163 0.02 0.02 -12.02
C MET A 163 1.01 1.18 -12.11
N GLU A 164 0.51 2.39 -12.34
CA GLU A 164 1.30 3.61 -12.35
C GLU A 164 1.88 3.91 -10.97
N LEU A 165 1.08 3.77 -9.90
CA LEU A 165 1.52 3.94 -8.52
C LEU A 165 2.66 2.97 -8.16
N LEU A 166 2.48 1.67 -8.45
CA LEU A 166 3.49 0.66 -8.12
C LEU A 166 4.81 0.91 -8.88
N LYS A 167 4.70 1.32 -10.14
CA LYS A 167 5.87 1.70 -10.95
C LYS A 167 6.60 2.91 -10.34
N GLU A 168 5.87 3.95 -9.95
CA GLU A 168 6.46 5.16 -9.36
C GLU A 168 7.12 4.84 -8.01
N LEU A 169 6.47 4.07 -7.14
CA LEU A 169 7.05 3.64 -5.87
C LEU A 169 8.35 2.85 -6.08
N LYS A 170 8.35 1.91 -7.04
CA LYS A 170 9.54 1.11 -7.36
C LYS A 170 10.68 1.98 -7.91
N LEU A 171 10.39 2.95 -8.79
CA LEU A 171 11.39 3.89 -9.32
C LEU A 171 12.02 4.75 -8.21
N ASN A 172 11.27 5.03 -7.16
CA ASN A 172 11.77 5.75 -5.97
C ASN A 172 12.44 4.83 -4.94
N GLY A 173 12.73 3.58 -5.28
CA GLY A 173 13.43 2.62 -4.41
C GLY A 173 12.59 2.08 -3.24
N ILE A 174 11.27 2.28 -3.26
CA ILE A 174 10.35 1.77 -2.23
C ILE A 174 10.12 0.28 -2.47
N LYS A 175 10.32 -0.53 -1.43
CA LYS A 175 10.06 -1.96 -1.46
C LYS A 175 8.57 -2.23 -1.25
N LEU A 176 8.00 -3.18 -1.97
CA LEU A 176 6.56 -3.42 -1.98
C LEU A 176 6.24 -4.84 -1.56
N ALA A 177 5.19 -5.00 -0.76
CA ALA A 177 4.67 -6.30 -0.38
C ALA A 177 3.14 -6.32 -0.42
N ILE A 178 2.58 -7.52 -0.61
CA ILE A 178 1.16 -7.83 -0.45
C ILE A 178 0.98 -8.65 0.84
N VAL A 179 -0.05 -8.32 1.63
CA VAL A 179 -0.51 -9.09 2.79
C VAL A 179 -2.03 -9.18 2.75
N SER A 180 -2.59 -10.36 2.52
CA SER A 180 -4.03 -10.56 2.33
C SER A 180 -4.58 -11.76 3.10
N ASN A 181 -5.83 -11.67 3.57
CA ASN A 181 -6.59 -12.80 4.14
C ASN A 181 -7.14 -13.79 3.08
N LYS A 182 -6.77 -13.58 1.83
CA LYS A 182 -6.98 -14.54 0.75
C LYS A 182 -6.00 -15.72 0.90
N LEU A 183 -6.38 -16.91 0.49
CA LEU A 183 -5.53 -18.11 0.51
C LEU A 183 -4.18 -17.82 -0.18
N ASP A 184 -3.08 -18.25 0.43
CA ASP A 184 -1.72 -17.95 -0.04
C ASP A 184 -1.44 -18.39 -1.49
N PRO A 185 -1.88 -19.57 -1.97
CA PRO A 185 -1.72 -19.94 -3.38
C PRO A 185 -2.39 -18.94 -4.34
N ALA A 186 -3.61 -18.47 -4.01
CA ALA A 186 -4.31 -17.50 -4.84
C ALA A 186 -3.65 -16.11 -4.83
N VAL A 187 -3.11 -15.68 -3.66
CA VAL A 187 -2.31 -14.43 -3.59
C VAL A 187 -1.08 -14.52 -4.48
N LYS A 188 -0.38 -15.63 -4.46
CA LYS A 188 0.83 -15.86 -5.28
C LYS A 188 0.51 -15.90 -6.76
N GLU A 189 -0.58 -16.53 -7.15
CA GLU A 189 -1.04 -16.58 -8.53
C GLU A 189 -1.38 -15.18 -9.06
N LEU A 190 -2.18 -14.40 -8.33
CA LEU A 190 -2.54 -13.04 -8.70
C LEU A 190 -1.32 -12.11 -8.70
N ASN A 191 -0.40 -12.28 -7.74
CA ASN A 191 0.87 -11.56 -7.76
C ASN A 191 1.70 -11.89 -9.00
N GLN A 192 1.81 -13.17 -9.36
CA GLN A 192 2.54 -13.60 -10.57
C GLN A 192 1.94 -13.01 -11.84
N LEU A 193 0.60 -12.90 -11.89
CA LEU A 193 -0.11 -12.40 -13.06
C LEU A 193 0.01 -10.86 -13.19
N TYR A 194 -0.21 -10.12 -12.11
CA TYR A 194 -0.33 -8.65 -12.17
C TYR A 194 0.89 -7.90 -11.65
N PHE A 195 1.58 -8.40 -10.60
CA PHE A 195 2.47 -7.58 -9.78
C PHE A 195 3.88 -8.14 -9.61
N LYS A 196 4.25 -9.25 -10.25
CA LYS A 196 5.55 -9.94 -10.05
C LYS A 196 6.77 -9.03 -10.24
N GLU A 197 6.64 -8.02 -11.09
CA GLU A 197 7.74 -7.07 -11.37
C GLU A 197 7.89 -6.02 -10.28
N TYR A 198 6.89 -5.83 -9.42
CA TYR A 198 6.86 -4.79 -8.40
C TYR A 198 7.05 -5.34 -6.99
N MET A 199 6.42 -6.45 -6.67
CA MET A 199 6.38 -6.98 -5.31
C MET A 199 7.63 -7.79 -4.97
N THR A 200 8.22 -7.47 -3.80
CA THR A 200 9.30 -8.26 -3.20
C THR A 200 8.75 -9.43 -2.39
N SER A 201 7.58 -9.27 -1.79
CA SER A 201 6.90 -10.27 -0.97
C SER A 201 5.40 -10.29 -1.28
N ALA A 202 4.78 -11.46 -1.24
CA ALA A 202 3.34 -11.65 -1.33
C ALA A 202 2.93 -12.77 -0.37
N VAL A 203 2.18 -12.40 0.67
CA VAL A 203 1.81 -13.28 1.80
C VAL A 203 0.29 -13.36 1.87
N GLY A 204 -0.24 -14.56 1.69
CA GLY A 204 -1.64 -14.89 1.89
C GLY A 204 -1.90 -15.54 3.25
N GLU A 205 -3.13 -16.00 3.46
CA GLU A 205 -3.52 -16.74 4.65
C GLU A 205 -2.84 -18.12 4.68
N MET A 206 -2.19 -18.44 5.82
CA MET A 206 -1.41 -19.65 6.07
C MET A 206 -1.63 -20.13 7.51
N GLU A 207 -2.87 -20.13 8.01
CA GLU A 207 -3.17 -20.54 9.39
C GLU A 207 -2.77 -22.01 9.65
N GLU A 208 -2.80 -22.86 8.64
CA GLU A 208 -2.33 -24.26 8.73
C GLU A 208 -0.83 -24.36 9.01
N GLU A 209 -0.05 -23.33 8.66
CA GLU A 209 1.39 -23.23 8.96
C GLU A 209 1.65 -22.51 10.30
N GLY A 210 0.62 -22.16 11.06
CA GLY A 210 0.70 -21.48 12.35
C GLY A 210 0.90 -19.96 12.24
N ILE A 211 0.73 -19.37 11.05
CA ILE A 211 0.77 -17.92 10.79
C ILE A 211 -0.65 -17.38 10.84
N ARG A 212 -0.96 -16.61 11.88
CA ARG A 212 -2.30 -16.05 12.05
C ARG A 212 -2.59 -14.99 10.99
N LYS A 213 -3.82 -15.04 10.47
CA LYS A 213 -4.30 -14.04 9.48
C LYS A 213 -4.57 -12.67 10.10
N LYS A 214 -4.75 -11.65 9.27
CA LYS A 214 -5.17 -10.31 9.67
C LYS A 214 -6.47 -10.39 10.54
N PRO A 215 -6.56 -9.63 11.63
CA PRO A 215 -5.72 -8.50 12.03
C PRO A 215 -4.49 -8.86 12.91
N ALA A 216 -4.11 -10.14 13.03
CA ALA A 216 -2.85 -10.48 13.69
C ALA A 216 -1.65 -9.95 12.89
N PRO A 217 -0.54 -9.59 13.56
CA PRO A 217 0.62 -8.98 12.90
C PRO A 217 1.51 -9.98 12.15
N ASP A 218 1.26 -11.28 12.28
CA ASP A 218 2.17 -12.36 11.88
C ASP A 218 2.54 -12.28 10.38
N MET A 219 1.55 -12.09 9.51
CA MET A 219 1.77 -11.99 8.06
C MET A 219 2.54 -10.72 7.67
N VAL A 220 2.24 -9.60 8.35
CA VAL A 220 2.97 -8.34 8.15
C VAL A 220 4.43 -8.49 8.61
N GLN A 221 4.66 -9.10 9.77
CA GLN A 221 6.03 -9.36 10.27
C GLN A 221 6.82 -10.26 9.30
N LYS A 222 6.17 -11.27 8.71
CA LYS A 222 6.78 -12.09 7.66
C LYS A 222 7.15 -11.23 6.44
N ALA A 223 6.24 -10.40 5.96
CA ALA A 223 6.49 -9.52 4.82
C ALA A 223 7.64 -8.52 5.11
N LEU A 224 7.63 -7.84 6.27
CA LEU A 224 8.70 -6.92 6.67
C LEU A 224 10.07 -7.58 6.74
N LYS A 225 10.13 -8.83 7.24
CA LYS A 225 11.36 -9.62 7.26
C LYS A 225 11.87 -9.91 5.83
N GLU A 226 10.99 -10.27 4.91
CA GLU A 226 11.35 -10.51 3.50
C GLU A 226 11.78 -9.23 2.80
N LEU A 227 11.14 -8.09 3.12
CA LEU A 227 11.54 -6.76 2.66
C LEU A 227 12.85 -6.26 3.29
N GLN A 228 13.29 -6.84 4.41
CA GLN A 228 14.44 -6.38 5.20
C GLN A 228 14.27 -4.91 5.63
N VAL A 229 13.12 -4.58 6.23
CA VAL A 229 12.79 -3.27 6.80
C VAL A 229 12.14 -3.45 8.17
N SER A 230 12.26 -2.42 9.02
CA SER A 230 11.56 -2.34 10.30
C SER A 230 10.14 -1.76 10.13
N ALA A 231 9.29 -1.89 11.15
CA ALA A 231 7.91 -1.42 11.11
C ALA A 231 7.81 0.11 10.95
N ASP A 232 8.70 0.86 11.59
CA ASP A 232 8.78 2.33 11.49
C ASP A 232 9.19 2.83 10.09
N GLU A 233 9.86 1.99 9.30
CA GLU A 233 10.26 2.26 7.91
C GLU A 233 9.17 1.92 6.88
N ALA A 234 8.04 1.34 7.30
CA ALA A 234 6.98 0.90 6.41
C ALA A 234 5.66 1.62 6.69
N ILE A 235 4.78 1.63 5.70
CA ILE A 235 3.36 1.98 5.86
C ILE A 235 2.50 0.81 5.38
N TYR A 236 1.29 0.73 5.92
CA TYR A 236 0.28 -0.22 5.49
C TYR A 236 -0.82 0.49 4.71
N VAL A 237 -1.25 -0.09 3.60
CA VAL A 237 -2.32 0.45 2.74
C VAL A 237 -3.43 -0.60 2.61
N GLY A 238 -4.66 -0.23 2.95
CA GLY A 238 -5.81 -1.14 2.88
C GLY A 238 -7.14 -0.41 2.80
N ASP A 239 -8.24 -1.13 2.62
CA ASP A 239 -9.57 -0.56 2.39
C ASP A 239 -10.57 -0.87 3.53
N SER A 240 -10.13 -1.56 4.60
CA SER A 240 -11.05 -2.09 5.61
C SER A 240 -10.61 -1.80 7.06
N ASP A 241 -11.54 -2.00 7.99
CA ASP A 241 -11.27 -1.97 9.44
C ASP A 241 -10.27 -3.06 9.88
N VAL A 242 -10.23 -4.17 9.15
CA VAL A 242 -9.24 -5.23 9.38
C VAL A 242 -7.84 -4.71 9.08
N ASP A 243 -7.67 -3.90 8.03
CA ASP A 243 -6.38 -3.32 7.65
C ASP A 243 -5.90 -2.27 8.65
N ILE A 244 -6.81 -1.41 9.11
CA ILE A 244 -6.53 -0.44 10.17
C ILE A 244 -6.03 -1.18 11.44
N ALA A 245 -6.75 -2.24 11.84
CA ALA A 245 -6.37 -3.04 13.00
C ALA A 245 -5.05 -3.79 12.77
N THR A 246 -4.80 -4.30 11.56
CA THR A 246 -3.55 -4.97 11.18
C THR A 246 -2.37 -4.02 11.27
N ALA A 247 -2.47 -2.83 10.70
CA ALA A 247 -1.44 -1.81 10.76
C ALA A 247 -1.11 -1.47 12.22
N LYS A 248 -2.13 -1.18 13.04
CA LYS A 248 -1.99 -0.89 14.48
C LYS A 248 -1.29 -2.02 15.23
N ASN A 249 -1.73 -3.26 15.03
CA ASN A 249 -1.16 -4.43 15.70
C ASN A 249 0.28 -4.73 15.26
N SER A 250 0.67 -4.26 14.09
CA SER A 250 2.00 -4.43 13.51
C SER A 250 2.92 -3.24 13.76
N GLY A 251 2.41 -2.14 14.37
CA GLY A 251 3.17 -0.93 14.62
C GLY A 251 3.46 -0.08 13.37
N LEU A 252 2.63 -0.19 12.33
CA LEU A 252 2.72 0.60 11.11
C LEU A 252 1.71 1.74 11.10
N GLU A 253 2.06 2.82 10.40
CA GLU A 253 1.08 3.82 9.96
C GLU A 253 0.15 3.19 8.92
N CYS A 254 -1.15 3.57 8.96
CA CYS A 254 -2.16 3.08 8.02
C CYS A 254 -2.62 4.18 7.08
N VAL A 255 -2.68 3.87 5.80
CA VAL A 255 -3.38 4.67 4.78
C VAL A 255 -4.60 3.89 4.32
N SER A 256 -5.79 4.43 4.59
CA SER A 256 -7.04 3.82 4.12
C SER A 256 -7.41 4.35 2.74
N VAL A 257 -7.61 3.44 1.79
CA VAL A 257 -8.11 3.79 0.46
C VAL A 257 -9.64 3.81 0.44
N THR A 258 -10.23 4.69 -0.36
CA THR A 258 -11.68 4.96 -0.36
C THR A 258 -12.42 4.39 -1.57
N TRP A 259 -11.70 3.75 -2.48
CA TRP A 259 -12.29 3.07 -3.66
C TRP A 259 -12.64 1.59 -3.41
N GLY A 260 -12.27 1.07 -2.22
CA GLY A 260 -12.45 -0.34 -1.88
C GLY A 260 -13.86 -0.71 -1.40
N PHE A 261 -13.95 -1.73 -0.55
CA PHE A 261 -15.22 -2.32 -0.17
C PHE A 261 -15.91 -1.62 1.02
N ARG A 262 -15.21 -0.75 1.76
CA ARG A 262 -15.77 -0.01 2.89
C ARG A 262 -16.02 1.45 2.53
N ASP A 263 -17.12 1.99 3.06
CA ASP A 263 -17.49 3.38 2.87
C ASP A 263 -16.62 4.31 3.73
N VAL A 264 -16.36 5.53 3.26
CA VAL A 264 -15.51 6.54 3.94
C VAL A 264 -15.94 6.78 5.38
N GLU A 265 -17.26 6.98 5.59
CA GLU A 265 -17.81 7.20 6.94
C GLU A 265 -17.61 6.02 7.89
N PHE A 266 -17.50 4.79 7.34
CA PHE A 266 -17.17 3.62 8.14
C PHE A 266 -15.69 3.63 8.54
N LEU A 267 -14.79 3.96 7.60
CA LEU A 267 -13.36 4.02 7.84
C LEU A 267 -12.99 5.13 8.83
N ASP A 268 -13.57 6.32 8.68
CA ASP A 268 -13.35 7.46 9.59
C ASP A 268 -13.69 7.14 11.06
N ARG A 269 -14.70 6.29 11.29
CA ARG A 269 -15.06 5.86 12.64
C ARG A 269 -14.11 4.83 13.24
N LYS A 270 -13.23 4.24 12.44
CA LYS A 270 -12.30 3.17 12.84
C LYS A 270 -10.84 3.61 12.88
N SER A 271 -10.52 4.75 12.27
CA SER A 271 -9.17 5.36 12.19
C SER A 271 -8.65 5.89 13.51
#